data_5e1a8381bb11f278a94714eadc7e0078
#
_entry.id   5e1a8381bb11f278a94714eadc7e0078
#
_cell.length_a   1.000
_cell.length_b   1.000
_cell.length_c   1.000
_cell.angle_alpha   90.00
_cell.angle_beta   90.00
_cell.angle_gamma   90.00
#
_symmetry.space_group_name_H-M   'P 1'
#
loop_
_entity.id
_entity.type
_entity.pdbx_description
1 polymer ?
#
loop_
_entity_poly.entity_id
_entity_poly.type
_entity_poly.pdbx_seq_one_letter_code
_entity_poly.pdbx_strand_id
1 'polypeptide(L)'
;MKSLRITNVHIIDPERQTVELGSLTIKHGLISAEDTTVLTYDGQGKYLAPGIVDIGTKVCEPGERHKESFRSAGLAAAAGGVTTLITRPDTDPAIDSPETLEFAGRRAQAACAVHTYQMAALTKGRLGREMTEIGFLQDAGAIAFTDCDAVVTDTKVLSRALIYARQLGALVIGHPQDPGLSKGAAATSGKFASLQAIPAVSPMAERLGLERDLALVEMTGAKYHADQISTALALPALERAKQQGLDVTAGVSIHHLTLNEFDVADYRSFFKVKPPLRSEEDRQAVVSALASGLLDIISSMHTPQNEESKRLPYEQAASGAVALETLLPAALRLYHSDHLSLPQLFRALSLNPANRLGLPCGRLSEGAPADLILFDPNSPFLLDRFQLNSKSKNTPFDGQRMQGRVLATFVDGQKVYQR
;
A
#
# COMPACT_ATOMS: atom_id res chain seq x y z
N MET A 1 -2.91 -27.26 15.51
CA MET A 1 -1.76 -26.41 15.91
C MET A 1 -1.73 -26.31 17.43
N LYS A 2 -0.54 -26.25 18.05
CA LYS A 2 -0.42 -26.00 19.49
C LYS A 2 -0.76 -24.54 19.76
N SER A 3 -1.44 -24.23 20.89
CA SER A 3 -1.68 -22.83 21.29
C SER A 3 -0.36 -22.14 21.60
N LEU A 4 -0.26 -20.85 21.24
CA LEU A 4 0.91 -19.99 21.47
C LEU A 4 0.46 -18.77 22.28
N ARG A 5 1.22 -18.40 23.30
CA ARG A 5 1.02 -17.15 24.04
C ARG A 5 2.24 -16.26 23.87
N ILE A 6 2.05 -15.07 23.36
CA ILE A 6 3.08 -14.01 23.29
C ILE A 6 2.94 -13.17 24.55
N THR A 7 4.00 -13.12 25.38
CA THR A 7 4.00 -12.45 26.68
C THR A 7 4.98 -11.30 26.69
N ASN A 8 4.86 -10.41 27.68
CA ASN A 8 5.79 -9.30 27.92
C ASN A 8 5.94 -8.42 26.67
N VAL A 9 4.79 -7.95 26.15
CA VAL A 9 4.72 -7.09 24.94
C VAL A 9 3.86 -5.86 25.19
N HIS A 10 4.21 -4.76 24.55
CA HIS A 10 3.33 -3.60 24.41
C HIS A 10 2.38 -3.86 23.24
N ILE A 11 1.12 -4.14 23.54
CA ILE A 11 0.08 -4.45 22.55
C ILE A 11 -0.48 -3.14 22.00
N ILE A 12 -0.35 -2.94 20.69
CA ILE A 12 -0.92 -1.80 19.98
C ILE A 12 -2.28 -2.21 19.42
N ASP A 13 -3.35 -1.65 19.95
CA ASP A 13 -4.72 -1.88 19.46
C ASP A 13 -5.20 -0.69 18.63
N PRO A 14 -5.27 -0.79 17.30
CA PRO A 14 -5.71 0.30 16.43
C PRO A 14 -7.24 0.54 16.49
N GLU A 15 -8.05 -0.44 16.95
CA GLU A 15 -9.49 -0.26 17.14
C GLU A 15 -9.78 0.56 18.39
N ARG A 16 -9.14 0.20 19.52
CA ARG A 16 -9.31 0.87 20.81
C ARG A 16 -8.44 2.12 20.97
N GLN A 17 -7.49 2.32 20.07
CA GLN A 17 -6.51 3.41 20.13
C GLN A 17 -5.66 3.37 21.40
N THR A 18 -5.27 2.17 21.87
CA THR A 18 -4.46 1.96 23.08
C THR A 18 -3.11 1.30 22.78
N VAL A 19 -2.18 1.49 23.74
CA VAL A 19 -0.94 0.73 23.85
C VAL A 19 -0.82 0.26 25.29
N GLU A 20 -0.88 -1.05 25.51
CA GLU A 20 -0.90 -1.64 26.86
C GLU A 20 0.11 -2.78 26.99
N LEU A 21 0.79 -2.84 28.12
CA LEU A 21 1.66 -3.98 28.42
C LEU A 21 0.80 -5.20 28.77
N GLY A 22 1.05 -6.33 28.08
CA GLY A 22 0.21 -7.47 28.26
C GLY A 22 0.72 -8.75 27.60
N SER A 23 -0.21 -9.65 27.33
CA SER A 23 0.01 -10.88 26.58
C SER A 23 -1.17 -11.16 25.65
N LEU A 24 -0.91 -11.86 24.54
CA LEU A 24 -1.90 -12.25 23.56
C LEU A 24 -1.81 -13.75 23.32
N THR A 25 -2.95 -14.44 23.38
CA THR A 25 -3.04 -15.88 23.15
C THR A 25 -3.55 -16.18 21.75
N ILE A 26 -2.94 -17.16 21.10
CA ILE A 26 -3.28 -17.65 19.78
C ILE A 26 -3.70 -19.12 19.90
N LYS A 27 -4.88 -19.46 19.36
CA LYS A 27 -5.41 -20.81 19.33
C LYS A 27 -5.97 -21.12 17.93
N HIS A 28 -5.50 -22.19 17.33
CA HIS A 28 -5.91 -22.61 15.98
C HIS A 28 -5.74 -21.53 14.89
N GLY A 29 -4.71 -20.67 15.03
CA GLY A 29 -4.45 -19.58 14.09
C GLY A 29 -5.26 -18.31 14.34
N LEU A 30 -6.12 -18.30 15.36
CA LEU A 30 -6.96 -17.14 15.71
C LEU A 30 -6.54 -16.55 17.06
N ILE A 31 -6.83 -15.29 17.27
CA ILE A 31 -6.68 -14.61 18.56
C ILE A 31 -7.76 -15.15 19.52
N SER A 32 -7.35 -15.48 20.75
CA SER A 32 -8.25 -16.08 21.74
C SER A 32 -8.11 -15.40 23.10
N ALA A 33 -9.22 -15.20 23.78
CA ALA A 33 -9.26 -14.77 25.17
C ALA A 33 -8.98 -15.91 26.17
N GLU A 34 -9.05 -17.19 25.71
CA GLU A 34 -8.83 -18.35 26.57
C GLU A 34 -7.35 -18.49 26.97
N ASP A 35 -7.10 -18.64 28.27
CA ASP A 35 -5.75 -18.80 28.85
C ASP A 35 -5.25 -20.26 28.86
N THR A 36 -5.51 -21.02 27.81
CA THR A 36 -5.00 -22.39 27.63
C THR A 36 -3.65 -22.40 26.94
N THR A 37 -2.55 -22.33 27.71
CA THR A 37 -1.21 -22.18 27.17
C THR A 37 -0.49 -23.52 27.01
N VAL A 38 0.13 -23.74 25.84
CA VAL A 38 1.06 -24.86 25.60
C VAL A 38 2.47 -24.37 25.29
N LEU A 39 2.59 -23.28 24.56
CA LEU A 39 3.86 -22.65 24.20
C LEU A 39 3.84 -21.16 24.57
N THR A 40 4.98 -20.66 25.07
CA THR A 40 5.14 -19.24 25.40
C THR A 40 6.26 -18.64 24.56
N TYR A 41 6.03 -17.44 24.05
CA TYR A 41 7.02 -16.63 23.35
C TYR A 41 7.18 -15.32 24.12
N ASP A 42 8.38 -15.09 24.69
CA ASP A 42 8.68 -13.82 25.38
C ASP A 42 9.00 -12.72 24.36
N GLY A 43 8.18 -11.68 24.34
CA GLY A 43 8.37 -10.51 23.48
C GLY A 43 9.37 -9.49 24.04
N GLN A 44 9.98 -9.72 25.21
CA GLN A 44 11.08 -8.92 25.78
C GLN A 44 10.76 -7.42 25.91
N GLY A 45 9.51 -7.08 26.22
CA GLY A 45 9.09 -5.67 26.33
C GLY A 45 9.00 -4.93 24.98
N LYS A 46 8.98 -5.67 23.86
CA LYS A 46 8.83 -5.09 22.51
C LYS A 46 7.36 -4.86 22.16
N TYR A 47 7.10 -4.33 20.98
CA TYR A 47 5.77 -3.95 20.55
C TYR A 47 5.15 -5.03 19.67
N LEU A 48 3.91 -5.41 19.99
CA LEU A 48 3.08 -6.32 19.22
C LEU A 48 1.93 -5.54 18.59
N ALA A 49 1.74 -5.70 17.29
CA ALA A 49 0.68 -5.04 16.54
C ALA A 49 0.02 -6.03 15.56
N PRO A 50 -1.19 -5.74 15.05
CA PRO A 50 -1.71 -6.46 13.90
C PRO A 50 -0.77 -6.32 12.71
N GLY A 51 -0.67 -7.38 11.90
CA GLY A 51 0.13 -7.37 10.69
C GLY A 51 -0.33 -6.31 9.69
N ILE A 52 0.60 -5.78 8.94
CA ILE A 52 0.31 -4.74 7.94
C ILE A 52 -0.45 -5.35 6.76
N VAL A 53 -1.47 -4.63 6.29
CA VAL A 53 -2.26 -4.93 5.09
C VAL A 53 -1.88 -3.92 4.01
N ASP A 54 -1.11 -4.33 3.03
CA ASP A 54 -0.57 -3.41 2.01
C ASP A 54 -1.41 -3.44 0.73
N ILE A 55 -2.05 -2.31 0.42
CA ILE A 55 -2.81 -2.10 -0.83
C ILE A 55 -1.87 -1.48 -1.86
N GLY A 56 -1.67 -2.18 -3.00
CA GLY A 56 -0.93 -1.59 -4.11
C GLY A 56 0.45 -2.19 -4.36
N THR A 57 0.66 -3.42 -3.93
CA THR A 57 1.89 -4.17 -4.23
C THR A 57 1.91 -4.67 -5.68
N LYS A 58 2.96 -4.33 -6.44
CA LYS A 58 3.23 -4.94 -7.74
C LYS A 58 4.13 -6.16 -7.57
N VAL A 59 3.65 -7.36 -7.98
CA VAL A 59 4.42 -8.60 -7.85
C VAL A 59 5.16 -8.98 -9.13
N CYS A 60 4.77 -8.45 -10.30
CA CYS A 60 5.38 -8.74 -11.61
C CYS A 60 5.24 -10.21 -12.08
N GLU A 61 4.36 -10.98 -11.49
CA GLU A 61 4.02 -12.34 -11.89
C GLU A 61 2.50 -12.44 -12.13
N PRO A 62 2.08 -12.79 -13.36
CA PRO A 62 2.81 -13.25 -14.54
C PRO A 62 3.67 -12.18 -15.23
N GLY A 63 4.53 -12.64 -16.16
CA GLY A 63 5.29 -11.83 -17.11
C GLY A 63 6.70 -11.48 -16.65
N GLU A 64 6.87 -10.52 -15.77
CA GLU A 64 8.17 -9.91 -15.43
C GLU A 64 8.79 -10.50 -14.14
N ARG A 65 8.75 -11.82 -13.94
CA ARG A 65 9.25 -12.52 -12.74
C ARG A 65 10.71 -12.23 -12.39
N HIS A 66 11.49 -11.73 -13.33
CA HIS A 66 12.87 -11.30 -13.09
C HIS A 66 12.93 -10.08 -12.18
N LYS A 67 11.93 -9.18 -12.24
CA LYS A 67 11.82 -8.01 -11.35
C LYS A 67 11.33 -8.40 -9.95
N GLU A 68 10.26 -9.19 -9.87
CA GLU A 68 9.70 -9.70 -8.60
C GLU A 68 8.81 -10.91 -8.85
N SER A 69 8.66 -11.78 -7.84
CA SER A 69 7.79 -12.96 -7.89
C SER A 69 7.00 -13.07 -6.60
N PHE A 70 5.94 -13.86 -6.57
CA PHE A 70 5.17 -14.11 -5.34
C PHE A 70 6.05 -14.61 -4.19
N ARG A 71 7.04 -15.46 -4.49
CA ARG A 71 7.97 -15.96 -3.47
C ARG A 71 8.81 -14.85 -2.87
N SER A 72 9.46 -14.03 -3.68
CA SER A 72 10.35 -12.98 -3.19
C SER A 72 9.56 -11.82 -2.56
N ALA A 73 8.43 -11.44 -3.13
CA ALA A 73 7.52 -10.46 -2.53
C ALA A 73 6.99 -10.94 -1.16
N GLY A 74 6.63 -12.22 -1.03
CA GLY A 74 6.20 -12.81 0.24
C GLY A 74 7.29 -12.82 1.32
N LEU A 75 8.54 -13.09 0.94
CA LEU A 75 9.67 -12.99 1.88
C LEU A 75 9.95 -11.54 2.29
N ALA A 76 9.91 -10.60 1.33
CA ALA A 76 10.06 -9.18 1.61
C ALA A 76 8.93 -8.65 2.49
N ALA A 77 7.68 -9.06 2.23
CA ALA A 77 6.52 -8.73 3.03
C ALA A 77 6.68 -9.22 4.48
N ALA A 78 7.00 -10.50 4.66
CA ALA A 78 7.22 -11.07 5.98
C ALA A 78 8.33 -10.37 6.75
N ALA A 79 9.45 -10.02 6.10
CA ALA A 79 10.55 -9.28 6.71
C ALA A 79 10.18 -7.83 7.05
N GLY A 80 9.26 -7.23 6.30
CA GLY A 80 8.72 -5.88 6.51
C GLY A 80 7.54 -5.81 7.48
N GLY A 81 7.04 -6.95 7.98
CA GLY A 81 5.87 -7.01 8.85
C GLY A 81 4.53 -6.93 8.12
N VAL A 82 4.54 -7.09 6.81
CA VAL A 82 3.32 -7.15 5.98
C VAL A 82 2.82 -8.60 5.99
N THR A 83 1.62 -8.83 6.50
CA THR A 83 1.00 -10.15 6.57
C THR A 83 -0.01 -10.39 5.46
N THR A 84 -0.45 -9.31 4.80
CA THR A 84 -1.43 -9.39 3.73
C THR A 84 -1.05 -8.45 2.58
N LEU A 85 -0.88 -9.03 1.40
CA LEU A 85 -0.60 -8.32 0.15
C LEU A 85 -1.85 -8.22 -0.71
N ILE A 86 -2.20 -7.02 -1.14
CA ILE A 86 -3.21 -6.80 -2.16
C ILE A 86 -2.49 -6.44 -3.45
N THR A 87 -2.46 -7.38 -4.40
CA THR A 87 -1.61 -7.27 -5.58
C THR A 87 -2.31 -6.59 -6.74
N ARG A 88 -1.54 -5.78 -7.45
CA ARG A 88 -1.99 -4.96 -8.58
C ARG A 88 -2.13 -5.80 -9.85
N PRO A 89 -3.12 -5.48 -10.73
CA PRO A 89 -3.34 -6.20 -11.99
C PRO A 89 -2.42 -5.76 -13.14
N ASP A 90 -1.46 -4.85 -12.92
CA ASP A 90 -0.54 -4.32 -13.93
C ASP A 90 0.63 -5.28 -14.20
N THR A 91 0.29 -6.52 -14.52
CA THR A 91 1.18 -7.60 -14.94
C THR A 91 1.20 -7.73 -16.47
N ASP A 92 1.94 -8.68 -17.01
CA ASP A 92 2.00 -9.01 -18.44
C ASP A 92 1.76 -10.52 -18.66
N PRO A 93 0.56 -10.93 -19.18
CA PRO A 93 -0.59 -10.07 -19.46
C PRO A 93 -1.22 -9.44 -18.22
N ALA A 94 -2.02 -8.37 -18.41
CA ALA A 94 -2.81 -7.78 -17.34
C ALA A 94 -3.81 -8.79 -16.75
N ILE A 95 -4.12 -8.66 -15.45
CA ILE A 95 -5.14 -9.51 -14.82
C ILE A 95 -6.52 -8.91 -15.12
N ASP A 96 -7.08 -9.25 -16.26
CA ASP A 96 -8.34 -8.73 -16.79
C ASP A 96 -9.36 -9.82 -17.20
N SER A 97 -9.02 -11.08 -16.95
CA SER A 97 -9.90 -12.23 -17.15
C SER A 97 -9.85 -13.20 -15.97
N PRO A 98 -10.90 -14.02 -15.76
CA PRO A 98 -10.92 -15.05 -14.71
C PRO A 98 -9.71 -15.99 -14.77
N GLU A 99 -9.27 -16.40 -15.95
CA GLU A 99 -8.18 -17.34 -16.15
C GLU A 99 -6.84 -16.75 -15.66
N THR A 100 -6.57 -15.48 -15.99
CA THR A 100 -5.34 -14.80 -15.53
C THR A 100 -5.38 -14.55 -14.02
N LEU A 101 -6.56 -14.23 -13.46
CA LEU A 101 -6.78 -14.04 -12.04
C LEU A 101 -6.56 -15.33 -11.25
N GLU A 102 -7.19 -16.43 -11.67
CA GLU A 102 -7.02 -17.75 -11.06
C GLU A 102 -5.58 -18.25 -11.14
N PHE A 103 -4.91 -18.02 -12.28
CA PHE A 103 -3.49 -18.34 -12.41
C PHE A 103 -2.66 -17.60 -11.34
N ALA A 104 -2.83 -16.28 -11.23
CA ALA A 104 -2.13 -15.47 -10.23
C ALA A 104 -2.43 -15.94 -8.80
N GLY A 105 -3.72 -16.20 -8.48
CA GLY A 105 -4.15 -16.72 -7.18
C GLY A 105 -3.52 -18.05 -6.80
N ARG A 106 -3.51 -19.03 -7.71
CA ARG A 106 -2.83 -20.32 -7.48
C ARG A 106 -1.33 -20.18 -7.30
N ARG A 107 -0.69 -19.29 -8.07
CA ARG A 107 0.74 -19.03 -7.93
C ARG A 107 1.07 -18.36 -6.59
N ALA A 108 0.25 -17.39 -6.17
CA ALA A 108 0.37 -16.75 -4.89
C ALA A 108 0.24 -17.76 -3.73
N GLN A 109 -0.82 -18.56 -3.73
CA GLN A 109 -1.05 -19.58 -2.71
C GLN A 109 0.09 -20.59 -2.59
N ALA A 110 0.69 -20.99 -3.71
CA ALA A 110 1.76 -21.98 -3.73
C ALA A 110 3.14 -21.42 -3.31
N ALA A 111 3.37 -20.12 -3.38
CA ALA A 111 4.71 -19.56 -3.28
C ALA A 111 4.88 -18.40 -2.28
N CYS A 112 3.81 -17.69 -1.92
CA CYS A 112 3.87 -16.56 -1.03
C CYS A 112 3.85 -16.99 0.44
N ALA A 113 4.68 -16.36 1.27
CA ALA A 113 4.76 -16.66 2.70
C ALA A 113 3.68 -15.95 3.53
N VAL A 114 2.94 -15.01 2.92
CA VAL A 114 1.90 -14.20 3.56
C VAL A 114 0.60 -14.28 2.76
N HIS A 115 -0.50 -13.86 3.34
CA HIS A 115 -1.78 -13.80 2.63
C HIS A 115 -1.70 -12.91 1.41
N THR A 116 -2.36 -13.32 0.33
CA THR A 116 -2.32 -12.59 -0.93
C THR A 116 -3.69 -12.58 -1.58
N TYR A 117 -4.19 -11.39 -1.85
CA TYR A 117 -5.43 -11.16 -2.58
C TYR A 117 -5.12 -10.37 -3.85
N GLN A 118 -5.83 -10.67 -4.94
CA GLN A 118 -5.59 -10.05 -6.23
C GLN A 118 -6.65 -8.99 -6.53
N MET A 119 -6.21 -7.84 -7.03
CA MET A 119 -7.07 -6.93 -7.76
C MET A 119 -7.15 -7.36 -9.23
N ALA A 120 -8.27 -7.04 -9.89
CA ALA A 120 -8.40 -7.19 -11.33
C ALA A 120 -8.42 -5.82 -12.04
N ALA A 121 -8.11 -5.81 -13.33
CA ALA A 121 -8.20 -4.61 -14.14
C ALA A 121 -9.67 -4.15 -14.28
N LEU A 122 -9.89 -2.85 -14.22
CA LEU A 122 -11.20 -2.24 -14.42
C LEU A 122 -11.59 -2.27 -15.91
N THR A 123 -10.59 -2.09 -16.79
CA THR A 123 -10.79 -2.15 -18.24
C THR A 123 -9.88 -3.19 -18.88
N LYS A 124 -10.31 -3.77 -20.01
CA LYS A 124 -9.58 -4.80 -20.75
C LYS A 124 -8.20 -4.27 -21.16
N GLY A 125 -7.17 -5.05 -20.84
CA GLY A 125 -5.79 -4.67 -21.04
C GLY A 125 -5.37 -3.39 -20.32
N ARG A 126 -6.17 -2.86 -19.41
CA ARG A 126 -5.96 -1.55 -18.76
C ARG A 126 -5.89 -0.39 -19.77
N LEU A 127 -6.65 -0.48 -20.84
CA LEU A 127 -6.59 0.47 -21.97
C LEU A 127 -7.59 1.64 -21.83
N GLY A 128 -8.46 1.62 -20.82
CA GLY A 128 -9.47 2.68 -20.58
C GLY A 128 -10.57 2.77 -21.62
N ARG A 129 -10.78 1.73 -22.45
CA ARG A 129 -11.71 1.73 -23.61
C ARG A 129 -12.95 0.87 -23.40
N GLU A 130 -12.78 -0.28 -22.80
CA GLU A 130 -13.83 -1.27 -22.56
C GLU A 130 -13.69 -1.84 -21.16
N MET A 131 -14.76 -1.82 -20.37
CA MET A 131 -14.73 -2.39 -19.02
C MET A 131 -14.61 -3.92 -19.09
N THR A 132 -14.00 -4.50 -18.05
CA THR A 132 -13.93 -5.94 -17.85
C THR A 132 -15.26 -6.51 -17.34
N GLU A 133 -15.37 -7.83 -17.34
CA GLU A 133 -16.52 -8.54 -16.77
C GLU A 133 -16.40 -8.62 -15.24
N ILE A 134 -16.68 -7.49 -14.56
CA ILE A 134 -16.49 -7.31 -13.12
C ILE A 134 -17.11 -8.45 -12.30
N GLY A 135 -18.33 -8.90 -12.67
CA GLY A 135 -19.01 -9.98 -11.97
C GLY A 135 -18.25 -11.29 -12.03
N PHE A 136 -17.80 -11.73 -13.21
CA PHE A 136 -17.02 -12.96 -13.35
C PHE A 136 -15.66 -12.89 -12.66
N LEU A 137 -15.02 -11.73 -12.69
CA LEU A 137 -13.77 -11.51 -11.97
C LEU A 137 -13.96 -11.53 -10.45
N GLN A 138 -15.07 -10.99 -9.96
CA GLN A 138 -15.41 -11.04 -8.52
C GLN A 138 -15.70 -12.48 -8.08
N ASP A 139 -16.45 -13.25 -8.87
CA ASP A 139 -16.70 -14.68 -8.62
C ASP A 139 -15.41 -15.51 -8.65
N ALA A 140 -14.43 -15.13 -9.46
CA ALA A 140 -13.10 -15.73 -9.51
C ALA A 140 -12.16 -15.25 -8.37
N GLY A 141 -12.61 -14.33 -7.51
CA GLY A 141 -11.90 -13.90 -6.30
C GLY A 141 -11.20 -12.54 -6.38
N ALA A 142 -11.53 -11.70 -7.36
CA ALA A 142 -11.03 -10.32 -7.37
C ALA A 142 -11.61 -9.53 -6.18
N ILE A 143 -10.73 -8.88 -5.40
CA ILE A 143 -11.13 -8.14 -4.20
C ILE A 143 -11.44 -6.66 -4.48
N ALA A 144 -10.87 -6.10 -5.54
CA ALA A 144 -11.09 -4.74 -6.01
C ALA A 144 -10.71 -4.62 -7.50
N PHE A 145 -11.07 -3.49 -8.13
CA PHE A 145 -10.88 -3.26 -9.56
C PHE A 145 -10.12 -1.95 -9.80
N THR A 146 -9.06 -2.00 -10.60
CA THR A 146 -8.21 -0.84 -10.87
C THR A 146 -7.43 -0.98 -12.17
N ASP A 147 -7.24 0.11 -12.89
CA ASP A 147 -6.25 0.17 -13.97
C ASP A 147 -4.88 0.71 -13.48
N CYS A 148 -4.68 0.78 -12.16
CA CYS A 148 -3.47 1.31 -11.53
C CYS A 148 -3.16 2.73 -12.03
N ASP A 149 -1.94 2.94 -12.53
CA ASP A 149 -1.47 4.22 -13.05
C ASP A 149 -1.90 4.52 -14.51
N ALA A 150 -2.64 3.62 -15.15
CA ALA A 150 -3.29 3.83 -16.45
C ALA A 150 -4.68 4.43 -16.19
N VAL A 151 -4.77 5.76 -16.28
CA VAL A 151 -6.02 6.47 -15.98
C VAL A 151 -7.07 6.23 -17.07
N VAL A 152 -8.29 5.84 -16.68
CA VAL A 152 -9.44 5.76 -17.58
C VAL A 152 -9.86 7.19 -17.93
N THR A 153 -9.56 7.63 -19.16
CA THR A 153 -9.82 9.01 -19.60
C THR A 153 -11.26 9.24 -20.07
N ASP A 154 -11.88 8.21 -20.65
CA ASP A 154 -13.27 8.28 -21.11
C ASP A 154 -14.23 8.19 -19.92
N THR A 155 -14.85 9.34 -19.58
CA THR A 155 -15.80 9.45 -18.48
C THR A 155 -17.03 8.56 -18.67
N LYS A 156 -17.44 8.25 -19.91
CA LYS A 156 -18.54 7.34 -20.19
C LYS A 156 -18.18 5.89 -19.86
N VAL A 157 -16.95 5.47 -20.18
CA VAL A 157 -16.43 4.15 -19.81
C VAL A 157 -16.34 4.04 -18.29
N LEU A 158 -15.71 5.03 -17.63
CA LEU A 158 -15.57 5.03 -16.18
C LEU A 158 -16.93 5.04 -15.47
N SER A 159 -17.88 5.87 -15.91
CA SER A 159 -19.23 5.92 -15.35
C SER A 159 -19.96 4.58 -15.46
N ARG A 160 -19.89 3.91 -16.62
CA ARG A 160 -20.49 2.58 -16.81
C ARG A 160 -19.85 1.53 -15.87
N ALA A 161 -18.54 1.54 -15.75
CA ALA A 161 -17.81 0.64 -14.86
C ALA A 161 -18.20 0.89 -13.39
N LEU A 162 -18.31 2.16 -12.94
CA LEU A 162 -18.76 2.51 -11.60
C LEU A 162 -20.20 2.07 -11.32
N ILE A 163 -21.14 2.27 -12.28
CA ILE A 163 -22.53 1.82 -12.14
C ILE A 163 -22.57 0.29 -11.97
N TYR A 164 -21.82 -0.45 -12.80
CA TYR A 164 -21.79 -1.90 -12.73
C TYR A 164 -21.13 -2.39 -11.45
N ALA A 165 -19.99 -1.80 -11.04
CA ALA A 165 -19.33 -2.10 -9.77
C ALA A 165 -20.27 -1.87 -8.58
N ARG A 166 -21.03 -0.77 -8.57
CA ARG A 166 -22.01 -0.49 -7.52
C ARG A 166 -23.05 -1.60 -7.38
N GLN A 167 -23.60 -2.09 -8.49
CA GLN A 167 -24.62 -3.15 -8.47
C GLN A 167 -24.09 -4.44 -7.82
N LEU A 168 -22.81 -4.70 -7.97
CA LEU A 168 -22.11 -5.87 -7.39
C LEU A 168 -21.50 -5.61 -6.01
N GLY A 169 -21.58 -4.35 -5.50
CA GLY A 169 -20.93 -3.97 -4.26
C GLY A 169 -19.40 -3.94 -4.34
N ALA A 170 -18.85 -3.97 -5.56
CA ALA A 170 -17.41 -4.03 -5.81
C ALA A 170 -16.72 -2.68 -5.54
N LEU A 171 -15.49 -2.73 -5.04
CA LEU A 171 -14.64 -1.56 -4.81
C LEU A 171 -13.87 -1.21 -6.09
N VAL A 172 -13.95 0.05 -6.52
CA VAL A 172 -13.10 0.60 -7.58
C VAL A 172 -11.99 1.44 -6.95
N ILE A 173 -10.76 1.21 -7.38
CA ILE A 173 -9.58 1.97 -6.95
C ILE A 173 -9.07 2.78 -8.14
N GLY A 174 -9.13 4.10 -8.04
CA GLY A 174 -8.70 5.03 -9.08
C GLY A 174 -7.36 5.69 -8.75
N HIS A 175 -6.58 5.97 -9.77
CA HIS A 175 -5.38 6.80 -9.70
C HIS A 175 -5.71 8.21 -10.20
N PRO A 176 -5.96 9.17 -9.28
CA PRO A 176 -6.53 10.47 -9.62
C PRO A 176 -5.50 11.40 -10.25
N GLN A 177 -5.32 11.29 -11.55
CA GLN A 177 -4.43 12.15 -12.34
C GLN A 177 -5.11 12.54 -13.65
N ASP A 178 -4.89 13.77 -14.11
CA ASP A 178 -5.17 14.15 -15.50
C ASP A 178 -4.01 13.67 -16.38
N PRO A 179 -4.23 12.72 -17.31
CA PRO A 179 -3.17 12.13 -18.09
C PRO A 179 -2.63 13.08 -19.16
N GLY A 180 -3.40 14.07 -19.59
CA GLY A 180 -2.95 15.09 -20.53
C GLY A 180 -1.87 15.98 -19.93
N LEU A 181 -2.04 16.36 -18.66
CA LEU A 181 -1.05 17.16 -17.92
C LEU A 181 0.12 16.34 -17.38
N SER A 182 -0.07 15.07 -17.06
CA SER A 182 0.94 14.25 -16.38
C SER A 182 1.81 13.40 -17.33
N LYS A 183 1.48 13.35 -18.63
CA LYS A 183 2.23 12.55 -19.60
C LYS A 183 3.68 13.02 -19.71
N GLY A 184 4.63 12.09 -19.53
CA GLY A 184 6.06 12.34 -19.67
C GLY A 184 6.70 13.10 -18.51
N ALA A 185 5.94 13.46 -17.48
CA ALA A 185 6.48 14.14 -16.31
C ALA A 185 7.31 13.21 -15.43
N ALA A 186 8.41 13.72 -14.91
CA ALA A 186 9.30 13.05 -13.99
C ALA A 186 9.47 13.78 -12.64
N ALA A 187 8.99 15.03 -12.55
CA ALA A 187 9.02 15.85 -11.35
C ALA A 187 7.70 16.63 -11.17
N THR A 188 7.52 17.24 -10.02
CA THR A 188 6.45 18.21 -9.76
C THR A 188 6.85 19.59 -10.27
N SER A 189 5.92 20.29 -10.93
CA SER A 189 6.15 21.65 -11.43
C SER A 189 6.43 22.62 -10.29
N GLY A 190 7.56 23.31 -10.36
CA GLY A 190 8.00 24.26 -9.34
C GLY A 190 9.39 24.78 -9.63
N LYS A 191 9.91 25.56 -8.68
CA LYS A 191 11.26 26.12 -8.77
C LYS A 191 12.33 25.04 -8.90
N PHE A 192 12.19 23.95 -8.16
CA PHE A 192 13.13 22.82 -8.18
C PHE A 192 13.22 22.19 -9.58
N ALA A 193 12.09 21.76 -10.15
CA ALA A 193 12.06 21.12 -11.47
C ALA A 193 12.58 22.06 -12.56
N SER A 194 12.28 23.36 -12.48
CA SER A 194 12.77 24.38 -13.43
C SER A 194 14.29 24.54 -13.36
N LEU A 195 14.87 24.59 -12.15
CA LEU A 195 16.32 24.69 -11.96
C LEU A 195 17.06 23.43 -12.42
N GLN A 196 16.43 22.26 -12.26
CA GLN A 196 16.98 20.98 -12.66
C GLN A 196 16.64 20.58 -14.11
N ALA A 197 15.88 21.42 -14.83
CA ALA A 197 15.43 21.16 -16.20
C ALA A 197 14.74 19.79 -16.38
N ILE A 198 13.96 19.34 -15.37
CA ILE A 198 13.23 18.07 -15.39
C ILE A 198 11.82 18.31 -15.90
N PRO A 199 11.31 17.50 -16.87
CA PRO A 199 9.91 17.55 -17.30
C PRO A 199 8.97 17.35 -16.11
N ALA A 200 8.03 18.28 -15.93
CA ALA A 200 7.28 18.36 -14.69
C ALA A 200 5.76 18.44 -14.91
N VAL A 201 5.00 17.93 -13.92
CA VAL A 201 3.55 17.98 -13.86
C VAL A 201 3.08 18.97 -12.80
N SER A 202 2.08 19.77 -13.13
CA SER A 202 1.39 20.60 -12.14
C SER A 202 0.64 19.73 -11.12
N PRO A 203 0.66 20.06 -9.82
CA PRO A 203 -0.20 19.46 -8.80
C PRO A 203 -1.69 19.52 -9.17
N MET A 204 -2.09 20.45 -10.04
CA MET A 204 -3.44 20.57 -10.58
C MET A 204 -3.90 19.30 -11.33
N ALA A 205 -2.98 18.53 -11.90
CA ALA A 205 -3.33 17.27 -12.58
C ALA A 205 -3.99 16.25 -11.64
N GLU A 206 -3.52 16.18 -10.40
CA GLU A 206 -4.12 15.30 -9.38
C GLU A 206 -5.49 15.82 -8.94
N ARG A 207 -5.61 17.12 -8.69
CA ARG A 207 -6.89 17.74 -8.33
C ARG A 207 -7.95 17.52 -9.42
N LEU A 208 -7.63 17.80 -10.67
CA LEU A 208 -8.55 17.62 -11.81
C LEU A 208 -8.99 16.15 -11.96
N GLY A 209 -8.03 15.22 -11.84
CA GLY A 209 -8.35 13.80 -11.89
C GLY A 209 -9.27 13.39 -10.74
N LEU A 210 -8.98 13.83 -9.53
CA LEU A 210 -9.79 13.51 -8.35
C LEU A 210 -11.19 14.14 -8.43
N GLU A 211 -11.32 15.41 -8.76
CA GLU A 211 -12.62 16.10 -8.88
C GLU A 211 -13.51 15.44 -9.95
N ARG A 212 -12.92 15.01 -11.09
CA ARG A 212 -13.62 14.24 -12.12
C ARG A 212 -14.15 12.91 -11.57
N ASP A 213 -13.29 12.15 -10.90
CA ASP A 213 -13.65 10.81 -10.39
C ASP A 213 -14.71 10.94 -9.29
N LEU A 214 -14.57 11.90 -8.37
CA LEU A 214 -15.55 12.15 -7.31
C LEU A 214 -16.91 12.59 -7.84
N ALA A 215 -16.96 13.40 -8.90
CA ALA A 215 -18.22 13.77 -9.56
C ALA A 215 -18.93 12.54 -10.16
N LEU A 216 -18.18 11.58 -10.71
CA LEU A 216 -18.73 10.32 -11.21
C LEU A 216 -19.16 9.40 -10.05
N VAL A 217 -18.44 9.40 -8.94
CA VAL A 217 -18.83 8.66 -7.73
C VAL A 217 -20.13 9.24 -7.14
N GLU A 218 -20.24 10.55 -7.03
CA GLU A 218 -21.48 11.22 -6.59
C GLU A 218 -22.67 10.83 -7.49
N MET A 219 -22.49 10.86 -8.80
CA MET A 219 -23.54 10.50 -9.77
C MET A 219 -23.94 9.02 -9.68
N THR A 220 -22.99 8.12 -9.40
CA THR A 220 -23.23 6.66 -9.46
C THR A 220 -23.49 6.03 -8.10
N GLY A 221 -22.99 6.62 -7.01
CA GLY A 221 -23.02 6.05 -5.66
C GLY A 221 -22.13 4.82 -5.50
N ALA A 222 -21.06 4.68 -6.30
CA ALA A 222 -20.13 3.56 -6.25
C ALA A 222 -19.18 3.67 -5.05
N LYS A 223 -18.67 2.52 -4.56
CA LYS A 223 -17.56 2.46 -3.61
C LYS A 223 -16.26 2.83 -4.32
N TYR A 224 -15.53 3.81 -3.82
CA TYR A 224 -14.34 4.31 -4.49
C TYR A 224 -13.18 4.51 -3.51
N HIS A 225 -11.98 4.11 -3.89
CA HIS A 225 -10.75 4.43 -3.18
C HIS A 225 -9.85 5.27 -4.10
N ALA A 226 -9.54 6.50 -3.66
CA ALA A 226 -8.58 7.36 -4.35
C ALA A 226 -7.16 6.96 -3.96
N ASP A 227 -6.46 6.27 -4.86
CA ASP A 227 -5.11 5.80 -4.59
C ASP A 227 -4.07 6.91 -4.76
N GLN A 228 -3.10 6.97 -3.86
CA GLN A 228 -1.92 7.84 -3.93
C GLN A 228 -2.22 9.35 -4.03
N ILE A 229 -3.04 9.87 -3.14
CA ILE A 229 -3.15 11.33 -2.95
C ILE A 229 -1.81 11.87 -2.46
N SER A 230 -1.29 12.88 -3.13
CA SER A 230 0.05 13.38 -2.90
C SER A 230 0.18 14.91 -2.82
N THR A 231 -0.89 15.66 -3.15
CA THR A 231 -0.86 17.13 -3.20
C THR A 231 -1.87 17.78 -2.27
N ALA A 232 -1.51 18.93 -1.71
CA ALA A 232 -2.40 19.76 -0.91
C ALA A 232 -3.65 20.22 -1.70
N LEU A 233 -3.50 20.43 -3.01
CA LEU A 233 -4.58 20.90 -3.89
C LEU A 233 -5.73 19.90 -4.04
N ALA A 234 -5.47 18.60 -3.85
CA ALA A 234 -6.48 17.56 -3.96
C ALA A 234 -7.34 17.41 -2.67
N LEU A 235 -6.79 17.77 -1.51
CA LEU A 235 -7.42 17.53 -0.20
C LEU A 235 -8.81 18.17 -0.04
N PRO A 236 -9.07 19.43 -0.47
CA PRO A 236 -10.40 20.03 -0.34
C PRO A 236 -11.50 19.29 -1.13
N ALA A 237 -11.17 18.67 -2.26
CA ALA A 237 -12.13 17.87 -3.03
C ALA A 237 -12.51 16.59 -2.28
N LEU A 238 -11.51 15.91 -1.69
CA LEU A 238 -11.71 14.72 -0.87
C LEU A 238 -12.56 15.04 0.39
N GLU A 239 -12.25 16.15 1.06
CA GLU A 239 -12.99 16.60 2.24
C GLU A 239 -14.47 16.83 1.92
N ARG A 240 -14.78 17.56 0.84
CA ARG A 240 -16.16 17.75 0.38
C ARG A 240 -16.88 16.44 0.12
N ALA A 241 -16.22 15.49 -0.58
CA ALA A 241 -16.81 14.20 -0.88
C ALA A 241 -17.16 13.40 0.39
N LYS A 242 -16.28 13.39 1.39
CA LYS A 242 -16.52 12.74 2.69
C LYS A 242 -17.62 13.44 3.48
N GLN A 243 -17.66 14.78 3.49
CA GLN A 243 -18.73 15.56 4.15
C GLN A 243 -20.11 15.33 3.49
N GLN A 244 -20.16 15.07 2.20
CA GLN A 244 -21.38 14.69 1.48
C GLN A 244 -21.81 13.23 1.75
N GLY A 245 -21.00 12.45 2.50
CA GLY A 245 -21.31 11.07 2.83
C GLY A 245 -21.11 10.09 1.68
N LEU A 246 -20.30 10.44 0.68
CA LEU A 246 -19.92 9.50 -0.39
C LEU A 246 -19.08 8.35 0.19
N ASP A 247 -19.26 7.14 -0.34
CA ASP A 247 -18.47 5.97 0.07
C ASP A 247 -17.07 6.03 -0.55
N VAL A 248 -16.26 6.98 -0.06
CA VAL A 248 -14.92 7.29 -0.54
C VAL A 248 -13.90 7.15 0.58
N THR A 249 -12.81 6.45 0.28
CA THR A 249 -11.57 6.47 1.07
C THR A 249 -10.42 6.94 0.22
N ALA A 250 -9.32 7.35 0.86
CA ALA A 250 -8.11 7.78 0.13
C ALA A 250 -6.85 7.21 0.76
N GLY A 251 -5.88 6.90 -0.08
CA GLY A 251 -4.56 6.40 0.30
C GLY A 251 -3.44 7.40 -0.02
N VAL A 252 -2.33 7.22 0.66
CA VAL A 252 -1.07 7.91 0.39
C VAL A 252 0.08 6.92 0.42
N SER A 253 1.04 7.08 -0.49
CA SER A 253 2.22 6.21 -0.49
C SER A 253 3.20 6.64 0.60
N ILE A 254 3.90 5.65 1.17
CA ILE A 254 4.95 5.91 2.17
C ILE A 254 6.03 6.87 1.65
N HIS A 255 6.28 6.87 0.35
CA HIS A 255 7.26 7.76 -0.27
C HIS A 255 6.82 9.23 -0.18
N HIS A 256 5.55 9.55 -0.43
CA HIS A 256 5.01 10.91 -0.35
C HIS A 256 4.83 11.43 1.08
N LEU A 257 4.84 10.55 2.07
CA LEU A 257 4.85 10.93 3.49
C LEU A 257 6.25 11.26 4.01
N THR A 258 7.30 10.69 3.40
CA THR A 258 8.66 10.68 3.97
C THR A 258 9.74 11.30 3.11
N LEU A 259 9.43 11.56 1.84
CA LEU A 259 10.33 12.12 0.84
C LEU A 259 9.67 13.30 0.12
N ASN A 260 10.47 14.21 -0.41
CA ASN A 260 10.03 15.35 -1.21
C ASN A 260 10.89 15.55 -2.46
N GLU A 261 10.63 16.60 -3.25
CA GLU A 261 11.33 16.86 -4.50
C GLU A 261 12.84 17.10 -4.33
N PHE A 262 13.30 17.57 -3.15
CA PHE A 262 14.71 17.81 -2.90
C PHE A 262 15.54 16.53 -2.80
N ASP A 263 14.91 15.40 -2.47
CA ASP A 263 15.57 14.09 -2.45
C ASP A 263 16.03 13.64 -3.85
N VAL A 264 15.47 14.23 -4.92
CA VAL A 264 15.82 13.96 -6.32
C VAL A 264 17.10 14.69 -6.76
N ALA A 265 17.68 15.56 -5.91
CA ALA A 265 18.75 16.50 -6.27
C ALA A 265 19.91 15.91 -7.09
N ASP A 266 20.30 14.67 -6.80
CA ASP A 266 21.40 13.98 -7.50
C ASP A 266 20.93 13.17 -8.73
N TYR A 267 19.71 13.37 -9.22
CA TYR A 267 19.08 12.61 -10.31
C TYR A 267 19.11 11.09 -10.11
N ARG A 268 19.18 10.64 -8.87
CA ARG A 268 19.16 9.22 -8.57
C ARG A 268 17.79 8.64 -8.91
N SER A 269 17.73 7.77 -9.90
CA SER A 269 16.50 7.24 -10.46
C SER A 269 15.64 6.45 -9.44
N PHE A 270 16.20 6.04 -8.30
CA PHE A 270 15.47 5.38 -7.21
C PHE A 270 14.40 6.29 -6.56
N PHE A 271 14.55 7.61 -6.68
CA PHE A 271 13.55 8.59 -6.26
C PHE A 271 12.48 8.86 -7.33
N LYS A 272 12.61 8.28 -8.53
CA LYS A 272 11.59 8.41 -9.57
C LYS A 272 10.43 7.48 -9.28
N VAL A 273 9.36 8.03 -8.73
CA VAL A 273 8.07 7.38 -8.42
C VAL A 273 6.94 8.03 -9.22
N LYS A 274 5.75 7.44 -9.19
CA LYS A 274 4.54 7.94 -9.85
C LYS A 274 3.37 7.89 -8.88
N PRO A 275 2.73 9.03 -8.54
CA PRO A 275 3.07 10.41 -8.94
C PRO A 275 4.50 10.78 -8.55
N PRO A 276 5.11 11.82 -9.17
CA PRO A 276 6.44 12.28 -8.75
C PRO A 276 6.40 12.84 -7.32
N LEU A 277 7.56 12.81 -6.64
CA LEU A 277 7.71 13.42 -5.33
C LEU A 277 7.32 14.90 -5.39
N ARG A 278 6.63 15.37 -4.36
CA ARG A 278 6.03 16.71 -4.29
C ARG A 278 6.89 17.68 -3.49
N SER A 279 6.46 18.92 -3.43
CA SER A 279 7.07 19.93 -2.56
C SER A 279 6.99 19.53 -1.09
N GLU A 280 7.80 20.18 -0.26
CA GLU A 280 7.73 19.94 1.21
C GLU A 280 6.38 20.38 1.79
N GLU A 281 5.77 21.46 1.23
CA GLU A 281 4.44 21.93 1.62
C GLU A 281 3.37 20.88 1.32
N ASP A 282 3.42 20.25 0.15
CA ASP A 282 2.50 19.14 -0.18
C ASP A 282 2.72 17.95 0.75
N ARG A 283 3.98 17.57 1.02
CA ARG A 283 4.29 16.48 1.95
C ARG A 283 3.72 16.74 3.34
N GLN A 284 3.91 17.95 3.88
CA GLN A 284 3.36 18.32 5.19
C GLN A 284 1.83 18.32 5.19
N ALA A 285 1.21 18.79 4.11
CA ALA A 285 -0.25 18.77 3.97
C ALA A 285 -0.82 17.35 3.98
N VAL A 286 -0.22 16.40 3.25
CA VAL A 286 -0.70 15.01 3.26
C VAL A 286 -0.41 14.31 4.59
N VAL A 287 0.69 14.62 5.28
CA VAL A 287 0.94 14.12 6.65
C VAL A 287 -0.13 14.64 7.62
N SER A 288 -0.47 15.92 7.54
CA SER A 288 -1.53 16.52 8.37
C SER A 288 -2.91 15.93 8.04
N ALA A 289 -3.20 15.68 6.77
CA ALA A 289 -4.44 15.05 6.32
C ALA A 289 -4.56 13.60 6.80
N LEU A 290 -3.45 12.86 6.87
CA LEU A 290 -3.42 11.53 7.45
C LEU A 290 -3.65 11.57 8.97
N ALA A 291 -2.99 12.49 9.67
CA ALA A 291 -3.14 12.67 11.13
C ALA A 291 -4.57 13.06 11.54
N SER A 292 -5.25 13.86 10.73
CA SER A 292 -6.66 14.25 10.95
C SER A 292 -7.67 13.16 10.53
N GLY A 293 -7.25 12.10 9.83
CA GLY A 293 -8.12 11.05 9.32
C GLY A 293 -8.83 11.42 8.00
N LEU A 294 -8.42 12.49 7.32
CA LEU A 294 -8.88 12.81 5.97
C LEU A 294 -8.32 11.80 4.96
N LEU A 295 -7.06 11.43 5.08
CA LEU A 295 -6.48 10.27 4.40
C LEU A 295 -6.59 9.05 5.32
N ASP A 296 -6.92 7.90 4.74
CA ASP A 296 -7.31 6.69 5.48
C ASP A 296 -6.20 5.64 5.55
N ILE A 297 -5.41 5.49 4.49
CA ILE A 297 -4.54 4.33 4.26
C ILE A 297 -3.14 4.77 3.88
N ILE A 298 -2.14 4.11 4.47
CA ILE A 298 -0.75 4.18 4.05
C ILE A 298 -0.44 2.92 3.25
N SER A 299 0.09 3.07 2.03
CA SER A 299 0.51 1.95 1.18
C SER A 299 2.01 1.98 0.90
N SER A 300 2.60 0.81 0.68
CA SER A 300 4.00 0.71 0.26
C SER A 300 4.22 1.25 -1.15
N MET A 301 3.23 1.09 -2.01
CA MET A 301 3.34 1.26 -3.46
C MET A 301 4.57 0.57 -4.03
N HIS A 302 4.87 -0.61 -3.48
CA HIS A 302 5.98 -1.46 -3.90
C HIS A 302 5.92 -1.72 -5.41
N THR A 303 6.88 -1.13 -6.13
CA THR A 303 6.96 -1.22 -7.60
C THR A 303 8.38 -1.59 -8.00
N PRO A 304 8.68 -2.89 -8.08
CA PRO A 304 10.01 -3.39 -8.40
C PRO A 304 10.38 -3.08 -9.85
N GLN A 305 11.61 -2.64 -10.04
CA GLN A 305 12.22 -2.37 -11.34
C GLN A 305 13.62 -2.99 -11.42
N ASN A 306 13.95 -3.55 -12.59
CA ASN A 306 15.27 -4.08 -12.81
C ASN A 306 16.34 -2.99 -12.86
N GLU A 307 17.58 -3.38 -12.63
CA GLU A 307 18.68 -2.43 -12.52
C GLU A 307 18.93 -1.68 -13.83
N GLU A 308 18.79 -2.34 -14.99
CA GLU A 308 18.96 -1.74 -16.31
C GLU A 308 18.00 -0.57 -16.53
N SER A 309 16.73 -0.74 -16.18
CA SER A 309 15.73 0.32 -16.33
C SER A 309 15.95 1.50 -15.37
N LYS A 310 16.70 1.28 -14.28
CA LYS A 310 17.06 2.31 -13.29
C LYS A 310 18.42 2.98 -13.56
N ARG A 311 19.26 2.41 -14.44
CA ARG A 311 20.53 3.02 -14.85
C ARG A 311 20.40 4.07 -15.96
N LEU A 312 19.24 4.16 -16.56
CA LEU A 312 18.94 5.18 -17.58
C LEU A 312 18.96 6.59 -16.97
N PRO A 313 19.16 7.65 -17.79
CA PRO A 313 18.96 9.02 -17.34
C PRO A 313 17.63 9.20 -16.63
N TYR A 314 17.55 10.10 -15.66
CA TYR A 314 16.40 10.23 -14.76
C TYR A 314 15.06 10.27 -15.48
N GLU A 315 14.95 11.05 -16.56
CA GLU A 315 13.72 11.18 -17.35
C GLU A 315 13.31 9.87 -18.07
N GLN A 316 14.28 9.07 -18.47
CA GLN A 316 14.07 7.81 -19.19
C GLN A 316 13.95 6.61 -18.27
N ALA A 317 14.45 6.73 -17.04
CA ALA A 317 14.41 5.65 -16.06
C ALA A 317 12.96 5.25 -15.72
N ALA A 318 12.72 3.97 -15.50
CA ALA A 318 11.42 3.46 -15.08
C ALA A 318 11.01 4.05 -13.73
N SER A 319 9.75 4.46 -13.59
CA SER A 319 9.18 4.88 -12.29
C SER A 319 8.93 3.67 -11.39
N GLY A 320 9.07 3.87 -10.08
CA GLY A 320 8.78 2.86 -9.07
C GLY A 320 9.93 2.66 -8.09
N ALA A 321 9.56 2.22 -6.89
CA ALA A 321 10.49 1.90 -5.82
C ALA A 321 10.01 0.64 -5.06
N VAL A 322 10.94 -0.18 -4.56
CA VAL A 322 10.61 -1.25 -3.63
C VAL A 322 10.46 -0.69 -2.22
N ALA A 323 9.44 -1.13 -1.50
CA ALA A 323 9.13 -0.56 -0.19
C ALA A 323 8.60 -1.56 0.85
N LEU A 324 8.31 -2.81 0.54
CA LEU A 324 7.73 -3.75 1.50
C LEU A 324 8.56 -3.85 2.79
N GLU A 325 9.88 -3.94 2.70
CA GLU A 325 10.77 -4.04 3.86
C GLU A 325 11.09 -2.69 4.51
N THR A 326 10.77 -1.59 3.83
CA THR A 326 11.02 -0.22 4.33
C THR A 326 9.74 0.50 4.77
N LEU A 327 8.56 -0.11 4.56
CA LEU A 327 7.27 0.49 4.88
C LEU A 327 7.17 0.85 6.37
N LEU A 328 7.37 -0.12 7.26
CA LEU A 328 7.27 0.12 8.70
C LEU A 328 8.33 1.11 9.22
N PRO A 329 9.64 0.94 8.97
CA PRO A 329 10.63 1.89 9.47
C PRO A 329 10.50 3.29 8.85
N ALA A 330 10.01 3.43 7.62
CA ALA A 330 9.70 4.73 7.04
C ALA A 330 8.46 5.35 7.70
N ALA A 331 7.40 4.58 7.94
CA ALA A 331 6.20 5.04 8.62
C ALA A 331 6.46 5.44 10.08
N LEU A 332 7.37 4.75 10.77
CA LEU A 332 7.80 5.11 12.13
C LEU A 332 8.49 6.48 12.22
N ARG A 333 8.97 7.07 11.10
CA ARG A 333 9.44 8.46 11.11
C ARG A 333 8.32 9.42 11.52
N LEU A 334 7.06 9.14 11.14
CA LEU A 334 5.91 9.96 11.54
C LEU A 334 5.61 9.85 13.04
N TYR A 335 5.85 8.67 13.63
CA TYR A 335 5.76 8.46 15.07
C TYR A 335 6.88 9.18 15.82
N HIS A 336 8.13 9.04 15.37
CA HIS A 336 9.29 9.69 16.01
C HIS A 336 9.29 11.21 15.87
N SER A 337 8.52 11.76 14.92
CA SER A 337 8.32 13.20 14.73
C SER A 337 7.02 13.71 15.33
N ASP A 338 6.37 12.93 16.19
CA ASP A 338 5.11 13.26 16.90
C ASP A 338 3.93 13.66 15.98
N HIS A 339 3.96 13.23 14.70
CA HIS A 339 2.84 13.45 13.80
C HIS A 339 1.71 12.44 14.02
N LEU A 340 2.03 11.20 14.36
CA LEU A 340 1.09 10.10 14.59
C LEU A 340 1.49 9.30 15.82
N SER A 341 0.50 8.87 16.62
CA SER A 341 0.69 7.81 17.62
C SER A 341 0.81 6.43 16.95
N LEU A 342 1.37 5.44 17.66
CA LEU A 342 1.44 4.07 17.15
C LEU A 342 0.06 3.49 16.80
N PRO A 343 -1.01 3.65 17.62
CA PRO A 343 -2.33 3.18 17.25
C PRO A 343 -2.89 3.84 15.97
N GLN A 344 -2.68 5.16 15.79
CA GLN A 344 -3.09 5.85 14.55
C GLN A 344 -2.31 5.32 13.35
N LEU A 345 -1.02 5.07 13.50
CA LEU A 345 -0.17 4.50 12.45
C LEU A 345 -0.66 3.12 12.01
N PHE A 346 -0.91 2.20 12.97
CA PHE A 346 -1.42 0.87 12.66
C PHE A 346 -2.89 0.87 12.22
N ARG A 347 -3.66 1.88 12.59
CA ARG A 347 -4.97 2.10 11.99
C ARG A 347 -4.87 2.33 10.48
N ALA A 348 -3.94 3.16 10.02
CA ALA A 348 -3.73 3.45 8.60
C ALA A 348 -3.00 2.33 7.85
N LEU A 349 -2.12 1.55 8.50
CA LEU A 349 -1.36 0.46 7.89
C LEU A 349 -2.08 -0.89 7.89
N SER A 350 -3.00 -1.12 8.84
CA SER A 350 -3.59 -2.45 9.06
C SER A 350 -5.11 -2.43 9.10
N LEU A 351 -5.73 -1.68 10.00
CA LEU A 351 -7.16 -1.72 10.24
C LEU A 351 -7.99 -1.11 9.09
N ASN A 352 -7.64 0.09 8.66
CA ASN A 352 -8.40 0.78 7.62
C ASN A 352 -8.34 0.06 6.26
N PRO A 353 -7.16 -0.41 5.76
CA PRO A 353 -7.12 -1.18 4.53
C PRO A 353 -7.91 -2.50 4.64
N ALA A 354 -7.83 -3.20 5.77
CA ALA A 354 -8.61 -4.41 6.00
C ALA A 354 -10.12 -4.11 5.97
N ASN A 355 -10.57 -3.08 6.66
CA ASN A 355 -11.99 -2.68 6.67
C ASN A 355 -12.47 -2.26 5.28
N ARG A 356 -11.67 -1.50 4.53
CA ARG A 356 -12.04 -1.06 3.17
C ARG A 356 -12.25 -2.22 2.20
N LEU A 357 -11.48 -3.29 2.39
CA LEU A 357 -11.52 -4.49 1.57
C LEU A 357 -12.42 -5.60 2.15
N GLY A 358 -13.03 -5.38 3.32
CA GLY A 358 -13.88 -6.38 3.98
C GLY A 358 -13.11 -7.60 4.50
N LEU A 359 -11.82 -7.45 4.82
CA LEU A 359 -10.97 -8.51 5.34
C LEU A 359 -11.08 -8.63 6.86
N PRO A 360 -11.01 -9.86 7.43
CA PRO A 360 -11.11 -10.07 8.87
C PRO A 360 -9.82 -9.75 9.64
N CYS A 361 -8.71 -9.50 8.96
CA CYS A 361 -7.39 -9.21 9.53
C CYS A 361 -7.21 -7.73 9.93
N GLY A 362 -6.00 -7.32 10.29
CA GLY A 362 -5.65 -5.93 10.62
C GLY A 362 -6.14 -5.45 12.00
N ARG A 363 -6.56 -6.35 12.88
CA ARG A 363 -7.13 -6.11 14.21
C ARG A 363 -6.66 -7.15 15.23
N LEU A 364 -6.90 -6.88 16.52
CA LEU A 364 -6.54 -7.77 17.61
C LEU A 364 -7.76 -8.30 18.39
N SER A 365 -8.96 -8.14 17.85
CA SER A 365 -10.19 -8.63 18.46
C SER A 365 -10.22 -10.17 18.50
N GLU A 366 -10.90 -10.73 19.50
CA GLU A 366 -11.08 -12.18 19.65
C GLU A 366 -11.72 -12.78 18.40
N GLY A 367 -11.19 -13.94 17.96
CA GLY A 367 -11.62 -14.63 16.75
C GLY A 367 -11.02 -14.08 15.45
N ALA A 368 -10.28 -12.97 15.48
CA ALA A 368 -9.55 -12.49 14.31
C ALA A 368 -8.36 -13.40 13.97
N PRO A 369 -7.94 -13.49 12.70
CA PRO A 369 -6.70 -14.18 12.33
C PRO A 369 -5.51 -13.64 13.13
N ALA A 370 -4.66 -14.54 13.62
CA ALA A 370 -3.46 -14.18 14.36
C ALA A 370 -2.33 -13.77 13.40
N ASP A 371 -2.60 -12.73 12.61
CA ASP A 371 -1.68 -12.05 11.72
C ASP A 371 -1.04 -10.90 12.49
N LEU A 372 0.19 -11.10 12.95
CA LEU A 372 0.81 -10.24 13.96
C LEU A 372 2.24 -9.91 13.59
N ILE A 373 2.70 -8.76 14.07
CA ILE A 373 4.12 -8.39 14.02
C ILE A 373 4.64 -8.06 15.41
N LEU A 374 5.83 -8.56 15.71
CA LEU A 374 6.63 -8.13 16.85
C LEU A 374 7.76 -7.25 16.31
N PHE A 375 7.90 -6.04 16.84
CA PHE A 375 8.90 -5.09 16.36
C PHE A 375 9.46 -4.22 17.49
N ASP A 376 10.63 -3.64 17.21
CA ASP A 376 11.26 -2.63 18.08
C ASP A 376 11.26 -1.29 17.33
N PRO A 377 10.43 -0.30 17.73
CA PRO A 377 10.36 0.99 17.04
C PRO A 377 11.66 1.79 17.17
N ASN A 378 12.47 1.52 18.19
CA ASN A 378 13.65 2.32 18.52
C ASN A 378 14.98 1.72 18.02
N SER A 379 14.96 0.51 17.44
CA SER A 379 16.18 -0.14 16.97
C SER A 379 16.74 0.52 15.70
N PRO A 380 17.92 1.17 15.74
CA PRO A 380 18.51 1.83 14.59
C PRO A 380 19.21 0.83 13.67
N PHE A 381 19.29 1.18 12.38
CA PHE A 381 20.07 0.44 11.40
C PHE A 381 20.42 1.30 10.17
N LEU A 382 21.46 0.89 9.45
CA LEU A 382 21.74 1.38 8.12
C LEU A 382 21.08 0.46 7.11
N LEU A 383 20.27 1.03 6.21
CA LEU A 383 19.65 0.22 5.15
C LEU A 383 20.68 -0.09 4.06
N ASP A 384 20.90 -1.36 3.82
CA ASP A 384 21.65 -1.87 2.68
C ASP A 384 20.68 -2.57 1.72
N ARG A 385 20.49 -2.00 0.53
CA ARG A 385 19.57 -2.55 -0.48
C ARG A 385 19.88 -4.00 -0.85
N PHE A 386 21.14 -4.43 -0.75
CA PHE A 386 21.54 -5.79 -1.10
C PHE A 386 21.13 -6.83 -0.06
N GLN A 387 20.79 -6.39 1.15
CA GLN A 387 20.23 -7.25 2.22
C GLN A 387 18.71 -7.42 2.13
N LEU A 388 18.02 -6.69 1.23
CA LEU A 388 16.58 -6.84 1.04
C LEU A 388 16.25 -8.21 0.42
N ASN A 389 15.11 -8.79 0.82
CA ASN A 389 14.58 -10.04 0.25
C ASN A 389 13.93 -9.85 -1.12
N SER A 390 13.40 -8.65 -1.40
CA SER A 390 12.92 -8.29 -2.73
C SER A 390 13.99 -8.54 -3.78
N LYS A 391 13.63 -9.07 -4.95
CA LYS A 391 14.57 -9.26 -6.06
C LYS A 391 15.13 -7.95 -6.56
N SER A 392 14.27 -6.99 -6.82
CA SER A 392 14.68 -5.64 -7.20
C SER A 392 15.24 -4.88 -6.00
N LYS A 393 16.18 -3.99 -6.27
CA LYS A 393 16.94 -3.26 -5.25
C LYS A 393 16.76 -1.74 -5.35
N ASN A 394 15.71 -1.29 -6.04
CA ASN A 394 15.43 0.11 -6.35
C ASN A 394 14.72 0.83 -5.19
N THR A 395 15.29 0.81 -4.00
CA THR A 395 14.77 1.57 -2.85
C THR A 395 15.42 2.95 -2.76
N PRO A 396 14.63 4.03 -2.51
CA PRO A 396 15.18 5.37 -2.28
C PRO A 396 15.90 5.49 -0.93
N PHE A 397 15.67 4.56 0.00
CA PHE A 397 16.24 4.59 1.35
C PHE A 397 17.62 3.93 1.46
N ASP A 398 18.20 3.42 0.37
CA ASP A 398 19.51 2.77 0.38
C ASP A 398 20.60 3.69 0.94
N GLY A 399 21.38 3.20 1.88
CA GLY A 399 22.41 3.95 2.61
C GLY A 399 21.88 4.91 3.68
N GLN A 400 20.57 4.99 3.90
CA GLN A 400 19.99 5.83 4.95
C GLN A 400 19.98 5.14 6.31
N ARG A 401 20.15 5.94 7.35
CA ARG A 401 19.87 5.48 8.73
C ARG A 401 18.36 5.44 8.91
N MET A 402 17.87 4.29 9.31
CA MET A 402 16.46 4.06 9.62
C MET A 402 16.32 3.58 11.06
N GLN A 403 15.11 3.66 11.58
CA GLN A 403 14.78 3.26 12.94
C GLN A 403 13.47 2.46 12.91
N GLY A 404 13.43 1.38 13.70
CA GLY A 404 12.32 0.44 13.71
C GLY A 404 12.64 -0.86 12.96
N ARG A 405 12.64 -1.98 13.67
CA ARG A 405 12.96 -3.31 13.14
C ARG A 405 11.86 -4.29 13.44
N VAL A 406 11.41 -5.01 12.43
CA VAL A 406 10.59 -6.20 12.60
C VAL A 406 11.47 -7.31 13.17
N LEU A 407 11.03 -7.93 14.26
CA LEU A 407 11.71 -9.03 14.95
C LEU A 407 11.10 -10.38 14.60
N ALA A 408 9.75 -10.43 14.51
CA ALA A 408 9.03 -11.62 14.07
C ALA A 408 7.72 -11.23 13.40
N THR A 409 7.31 -12.02 12.41
CA THR A 409 6.01 -11.90 11.73
C THR A 409 5.29 -13.23 11.83
N PHE A 410 4.02 -13.17 12.19
CA PHE A 410 3.14 -14.32 12.30
C PHE A 410 1.98 -14.18 11.32
N VAL A 411 1.66 -15.26 10.62
CA VAL A 411 0.51 -15.39 9.72
C VAL A 411 -0.29 -16.62 10.18
N ASP A 412 -1.57 -16.46 10.44
CA ASP A 412 -2.42 -17.52 11.05
C ASP A 412 -1.75 -18.12 12.31
N GLY A 413 -1.08 -17.30 13.10
CA GLY A 413 -0.35 -17.72 14.29
C GLY A 413 0.93 -18.54 14.04
N GLN A 414 1.31 -18.74 12.77
CA GLN A 414 2.57 -19.36 12.40
C GLN A 414 3.66 -18.31 12.19
N LYS A 415 4.81 -18.49 12.80
CA LYS A 415 5.93 -17.60 12.61
C LYS A 415 6.55 -17.81 11.21
N VAL A 416 6.33 -16.85 10.30
CA VAL A 416 6.84 -16.87 8.91
C VAL A 416 8.15 -16.11 8.74
N TYR A 417 8.47 -15.24 9.69
CA TYR A 417 9.75 -14.52 9.73
C TYR A 417 10.25 -14.38 11.16
N GLN A 418 11.55 -14.50 11.31
CA GLN A 418 12.28 -14.17 12.54
C GLN A 418 13.65 -13.60 12.16
N ARG A 419 14.01 -12.51 12.80
CA ARG A 419 15.32 -11.88 12.66
C ARG A 419 16.36 -12.58 13.51
#